data_81160e4f55d5482faa4d66b54e593de3
#
_entry.id   81160e4f55d5482faa4d66b54e593de3
#
_cell.length_a   1.000
_cell.length_b   1.000
_cell.length_c   1.000
_cell.angle_alpha   90.00
_cell.angle_beta   90.00
_cell.angle_gamma   90.00
#
_symmetry.space_group_name_H-M   'P 1'
#
loop_
_entity.id
_entity.type
_entity.pdbx_description
1 polymer ?
#
loop_
_entity_poly.entity_id
_entity_poly.type
_entity_poly.pdbx_seq_one_letter_code
_entity_poly.pdbx_strand_id
1 'polypeptide(L)'
;MKPFLLSIFLFSNILLSLEPTIKGLENKKPEKLLYIGNSYLYYNDSLHNHVRRMLEELYSKEIDTTNYKSVTISGSRLPDHNIDYPLNNKNIGAVYPFELVILQGGSGEANTPNERKIFASKVKSMVKKIRDSGAEAALYMIHAYVEPHEKTNPQMIIDIEDMYVKAANENKILVMPGGIGFENAYMKKPNFN
;
A
#
# COMPACT_ATOMS: atom_id res chain seq x y z
N MET A 1 -15.11 62.28 -0.01
CA MET A 1 -14.90 60.95 0.57
C MET A 1 -14.85 59.96 -0.56
N LYS A 2 -13.67 59.33 -0.84
CA LYS A 2 -13.53 58.30 -1.87
C LYS A 2 -13.75 56.95 -1.18
N PRO A 3 -14.51 55.99 -1.75
CA PRO A 3 -14.65 54.67 -1.18
C PRO A 3 -13.37 53.86 -1.44
N PHE A 4 -12.83 53.28 -0.39
CA PHE A 4 -11.71 52.36 -0.40
C PHE A 4 -12.25 50.98 -0.76
N LEU A 5 -11.97 50.50 -2.00
CA LEU A 5 -12.31 49.13 -2.40
C LEU A 5 -11.28 48.16 -1.77
N LEU A 6 -11.73 47.41 -0.77
CA LEU A 6 -10.97 46.33 -0.18
C LEU A 6 -11.11 45.09 -1.07
N SER A 7 -10.10 44.82 -1.91
CA SER A 7 -10.03 43.56 -2.69
C SER A 7 -9.64 42.43 -1.76
N ILE A 8 -10.60 41.58 -1.41
CA ILE A 8 -10.35 40.32 -0.71
C ILE A 8 -9.84 39.32 -1.75
N PHE A 9 -8.55 39.05 -1.75
CA PHE A 9 -7.96 37.92 -2.49
C PHE A 9 -8.28 36.63 -1.71
N LEU A 10 -9.30 35.90 -2.16
CA LEU A 10 -9.51 34.50 -1.76
C LEU A 10 -8.43 33.65 -2.41
N PHE A 11 -7.38 33.35 -1.66
CA PHE A 11 -6.47 32.26 -2.00
C PHE A 11 -7.22 30.94 -1.82
N SER A 12 -7.80 30.40 -2.88
CA SER A 12 -8.20 29.00 -2.94
C SER A 12 -6.92 28.16 -2.90
N ASN A 13 -6.62 27.58 -1.75
CA ASN A 13 -5.63 26.50 -1.68
C ASN A 13 -6.17 25.32 -2.50
N ILE A 14 -5.78 25.24 -3.77
CA ILE A 14 -5.94 24.02 -4.55
C ILE A 14 -4.97 23.03 -3.89
N LEU A 15 -5.51 22.15 -3.05
CA LEU A 15 -4.82 20.94 -2.63
C LEU A 15 -4.63 20.10 -3.91
N LEU A 16 -3.50 20.27 -4.56
CA LEU A 16 -3.04 19.36 -5.59
C LEU A 16 -2.82 18.02 -4.90
N SER A 17 -3.67 17.03 -5.16
CA SER A 17 -3.42 15.67 -4.73
C SER A 17 -2.06 15.22 -5.26
N LEU A 18 -1.27 14.61 -4.40
CA LEU A 18 0.06 14.15 -4.78
C LEU A 18 -0.10 12.93 -5.69
N GLU A 19 0.31 13.04 -6.95
CA GLU A 19 0.21 11.95 -7.91
C GLU A 19 1.38 10.96 -7.79
N PRO A 20 1.14 9.65 -7.92
CA PRO A 20 2.20 8.66 -8.00
C PRO A 20 3.09 8.87 -9.23
N THR A 21 4.41 8.92 -9.03
CA THR A 21 5.38 9.10 -10.12
C THR A 21 5.65 7.81 -10.88
N ILE A 22 5.58 6.66 -10.20
CA ILE A 22 5.75 5.34 -10.81
C ILE A 22 4.39 4.74 -11.10
N LYS A 23 4.10 4.46 -12.37
CA LYS A 23 2.81 3.96 -12.86
C LYS A 23 2.80 2.45 -13.18
N GLY A 24 3.90 1.74 -12.94
CA GLY A 24 3.99 0.30 -13.20
C GLY A 24 5.33 -0.28 -12.78
N LEU A 25 5.38 -1.59 -12.68
CA LEU A 25 6.58 -2.34 -12.38
C LEU A 25 7.53 -2.38 -13.60
N GLU A 26 8.82 -2.53 -13.36
CA GLU A 26 9.82 -2.81 -14.41
C GLU A 26 9.58 -4.22 -14.97
N ASN A 27 9.52 -5.23 -14.09
CA ASN A 27 9.06 -6.57 -14.47
C ASN A 27 7.55 -6.54 -14.72
N LYS A 28 7.12 -6.68 -15.98
CA LYS A 28 5.70 -6.64 -16.37
C LYS A 28 4.91 -7.90 -16.00
N LYS A 29 5.60 -8.99 -15.64
CA LYS A 29 5.00 -10.29 -15.31
C LYS A 29 5.72 -10.96 -14.15
N PRO A 30 5.71 -10.36 -12.94
CA PRO A 30 6.36 -11.00 -11.79
C PRO A 30 5.59 -12.27 -11.41
N GLU A 31 6.30 -13.36 -11.26
CA GLU A 31 5.74 -14.68 -10.90
C GLU A 31 6.14 -15.14 -9.49
N LYS A 32 7.01 -14.40 -8.79
CA LYS A 32 7.51 -14.73 -7.46
C LYS A 32 7.31 -13.56 -6.52
N LEU A 33 6.24 -13.62 -5.75
CA LEU A 33 5.73 -12.51 -4.97
C LEU A 33 5.79 -12.78 -3.45
N LEU A 34 6.20 -11.78 -2.70
CA LEU A 34 6.13 -11.77 -1.25
C LEU A 34 5.27 -10.60 -0.78
N TYR A 35 4.28 -10.89 0.05
CA TYR A 35 3.42 -9.92 0.70
C TYR A 35 3.81 -9.78 2.17
N ILE A 36 4.01 -8.56 2.65
CA ILE A 36 4.36 -8.27 4.04
C ILE A 36 3.38 -7.25 4.61
N GLY A 37 2.72 -7.60 5.71
CA GLY A 37 1.74 -6.72 6.35
C GLY A 37 0.93 -7.43 7.43
N ASN A 38 -0.35 -7.13 7.50
CA ASN A 38 -1.22 -7.61 8.58
C ASN A 38 -2.52 -8.24 8.06
N SER A 39 -3.59 -8.17 8.86
CA SER A 39 -4.89 -8.76 8.57
C SER A 39 -5.53 -8.27 7.26
N TYR A 40 -5.23 -7.08 6.78
CA TYR A 40 -5.69 -6.61 5.48
C TYR A 40 -5.21 -7.49 4.31
N LEU A 41 -4.13 -8.25 4.50
CA LEU A 41 -3.61 -9.17 3.49
C LEU A 41 -4.17 -10.59 3.60
N TYR A 42 -4.50 -11.07 4.81
CA TYR A 42 -4.83 -12.48 4.98
C TYR A 42 -6.31 -12.79 5.18
N TYR A 43 -7.18 -11.80 5.44
CA TYR A 43 -8.61 -12.07 5.49
C TYR A 43 -9.16 -12.57 4.15
N ASN A 44 -10.28 -13.33 4.21
CA ASN A 44 -10.99 -13.83 3.04
C ASN A 44 -10.08 -14.58 2.07
N ASP A 45 -9.42 -15.65 2.54
CA ASP A 45 -8.54 -16.50 1.74
C ASP A 45 -7.27 -15.82 1.21
N SER A 46 -6.89 -14.71 1.83
CA SER A 46 -5.66 -13.96 1.56
C SER A 46 -5.54 -13.34 0.16
N LEU A 47 -5.15 -12.07 0.13
CA LEU A 47 -4.99 -11.30 -1.12
C LEU A 47 -4.03 -12.01 -2.10
N HIS A 48 -2.92 -12.58 -1.64
CA HIS A 48 -1.96 -13.25 -2.50
C HIS A 48 -2.55 -14.47 -3.23
N ASN A 49 -3.48 -15.21 -2.61
CA ASN A 49 -4.18 -16.33 -3.25
C ASN A 49 -5.13 -15.84 -4.35
N HIS A 50 -5.87 -14.75 -4.09
CA HIS A 50 -6.74 -14.16 -5.10
C HIS A 50 -5.94 -13.65 -6.31
N VAL A 51 -4.85 -12.91 -6.05
CA VAL A 51 -3.98 -12.40 -7.12
C VAL A 51 -3.37 -13.54 -7.94
N ARG A 52 -2.89 -14.61 -7.29
CA ARG A 52 -2.37 -15.79 -7.97
C ARG A 52 -3.41 -16.38 -8.93
N ARG A 53 -4.63 -16.68 -8.44
CA ARG A 53 -5.72 -17.24 -9.29
C ARG A 53 -6.09 -16.32 -10.46
N MET A 54 -6.14 -15.01 -10.23
CA MET A 54 -6.39 -14.05 -11.33
C MET A 54 -5.27 -14.06 -12.38
N LEU A 55 -4.02 -14.19 -11.96
CA LEU A 55 -2.88 -14.26 -12.86
C LEU A 55 -2.81 -15.62 -13.59
N GLU A 56 -3.18 -16.71 -12.95
CA GLU A 56 -3.33 -18.03 -13.59
C GLU A 56 -4.33 -17.97 -14.75
N GLU A 57 -5.48 -17.37 -14.50
CA GLU A 57 -6.51 -17.16 -15.53
C GLU A 57 -6.01 -16.25 -16.66
N LEU A 58 -5.42 -15.10 -16.29
CA LEU A 58 -4.91 -14.12 -17.25
C LEU A 58 -3.81 -14.69 -18.16
N TYR A 59 -2.94 -15.52 -17.61
CA TYR A 59 -1.79 -16.08 -18.34
C TYR A 59 -2.09 -17.47 -18.91
N SER A 60 -3.26 -18.04 -18.65
CA SER A 60 -3.63 -19.42 -19.00
C SER A 60 -2.54 -20.43 -18.58
N LYS A 61 -2.03 -20.25 -17.35
CA LYS A 61 -0.87 -20.98 -16.83
C LYS A 61 -1.03 -21.18 -15.33
N GLU A 62 -0.78 -22.41 -14.85
CA GLU A 62 -0.68 -22.68 -13.42
C GLU A 62 0.57 -21.98 -12.83
N ILE A 63 0.39 -21.36 -11.66
CA ILE A 63 1.45 -20.68 -10.93
C ILE A 63 1.75 -21.46 -9.65
N ASP A 64 3.01 -21.85 -9.47
CA ASP A 64 3.45 -22.57 -8.28
C ASP A 64 3.21 -21.75 -7.01
N THR A 65 2.41 -22.30 -6.09
CA THR A 65 2.06 -21.66 -4.81
C THR A 65 3.27 -21.39 -3.92
N THR A 66 4.39 -22.11 -4.11
CA THR A 66 5.63 -21.86 -3.38
C THR A 66 6.27 -20.52 -3.72
N ASN A 67 5.91 -19.94 -4.87
CA ASN A 67 6.39 -18.64 -5.33
C ASN A 67 5.52 -17.45 -4.87
N TYR A 68 4.35 -17.73 -4.28
CA TYR A 68 3.44 -16.71 -3.73
C TYR A 68 3.37 -16.85 -2.22
N LYS A 69 4.05 -15.98 -1.51
CA LYS A 69 4.18 -16.03 -0.05
C LYS A 69 3.60 -14.79 0.61
N SER A 70 3.11 -15.00 1.82
CA SER A 70 2.62 -13.93 2.68
C SER A 70 3.22 -14.08 4.08
N VAL A 71 3.80 -13.01 4.59
CA VAL A 71 4.32 -12.92 5.96
C VAL A 71 3.57 -11.83 6.67
N THR A 72 2.67 -12.22 7.55
CA THR A 72 1.72 -11.31 8.20
C THR A 72 1.76 -11.47 9.71
N ILE A 73 1.59 -10.35 10.42
CA ILE A 73 1.42 -10.29 11.86
C ILE A 73 0.10 -9.55 12.13
N SER A 74 -0.81 -10.17 12.87
CA SER A 74 -2.11 -9.57 13.18
C SER A 74 -1.96 -8.22 13.88
N GLY A 75 -2.66 -7.19 13.40
CA GLY A 75 -2.64 -5.86 14.01
C GLY A 75 -1.31 -5.12 13.90
N SER A 76 -0.32 -5.66 13.20
CA SER A 76 1.01 -5.04 13.08
C SER A 76 0.98 -3.77 12.24
N ARG A 77 1.98 -2.93 12.49
CA ARG A 77 2.41 -1.84 11.63
C ARG A 77 3.66 -2.27 10.86
N LEU A 78 4.01 -1.52 9.83
CA LEU A 78 5.17 -1.87 9.02
C LEU A 78 6.50 -1.92 9.83
N PRO A 79 6.75 -1.04 10.82
CA PRO A 79 7.92 -1.14 11.69
C PRO A 79 8.07 -2.45 12.48
N ASP A 80 6.97 -3.17 12.73
CA ASP A 80 6.98 -4.40 13.53
C ASP A 80 7.56 -5.60 12.76
N HIS A 81 7.77 -5.47 11.43
CA HIS A 81 8.28 -6.54 10.59
C HIS A 81 9.80 -6.56 10.49
N ASN A 82 10.39 -7.74 10.70
CA ASN A 82 11.77 -8.03 10.32
C ASN A 82 11.80 -8.59 8.90
N ILE A 83 12.13 -7.72 7.92
CA ILE A 83 12.13 -8.11 6.50
C ILE A 83 13.31 -9.02 6.13
N ASP A 84 14.41 -9.02 6.89
CA ASP A 84 15.61 -9.80 6.57
C ASP A 84 15.32 -11.30 6.57
N TYR A 85 14.42 -11.74 7.47
CA TYR A 85 14.04 -13.15 7.56
C TYR A 85 13.31 -13.67 6.31
N PRO A 86 12.21 -13.07 5.84
CA PRO A 86 11.49 -13.55 4.65
C PRO A 86 12.19 -13.23 3.32
N LEU A 87 13.07 -12.24 3.25
CA LEU A 87 13.85 -11.99 2.04
C LEU A 87 14.79 -13.14 1.69
N ASN A 88 15.25 -13.90 2.69
CA ASN A 88 15.83 -15.21 2.44
C ASN A 88 14.67 -16.19 2.15
N ASN A 89 14.36 -16.39 0.89
CA ASN A 89 13.24 -17.19 0.42
C ASN A 89 13.16 -18.60 1.04
N LYS A 90 14.30 -19.23 1.33
CA LYS A 90 14.38 -20.56 1.96
C LYS A 90 13.80 -20.58 3.38
N ASN A 91 13.88 -19.47 4.12
CA ASN A 91 13.35 -19.37 5.48
C ASN A 91 11.83 -19.54 5.55
N ILE A 92 11.14 -19.27 4.46
CA ILE A 92 9.67 -19.36 4.36
C ILE A 92 9.20 -20.37 3.31
N GLY A 93 10.09 -21.29 2.90
CA GLY A 93 9.76 -22.37 2.00
C GLY A 93 9.43 -21.93 0.56
N ALA A 94 9.99 -20.83 0.10
CA ALA A 94 9.94 -20.47 -1.31
C ALA A 94 11.15 -21.06 -2.05
N VAL A 95 10.92 -21.57 -3.26
CA VAL A 95 11.95 -22.26 -4.05
C VAL A 95 12.92 -21.26 -4.64
N TYR A 96 12.42 -20.14 -5.14
CA TYR A 96 13.21 -19.12 -5.83
C TYR A 96 13.21 -17.78 -5.07
N PRO A 97 14.22 -16.92 -5.28
CA PRO A 97 14.18 -15.53 -4.81
C PRO A 97 12.95 -14.79 -5.35
N PHE A 98 12.43 -13.86 -4.55
CA PHE A 98 11.28 -13.06 -4.96
C PHE A 98 11.67 -12.04 -6.02
N GLU A 99 10.71 -11.76 -6.92
CA GLU A 99 10.82 -10.75 -7.96
C GLU A 99 10.12 -9.44 -7.54
N LEU A 100 9.07 -9.57 -6.73
CA LEU A 100 8.30 -8.45 -6.22
C LEU A 100 7.98 -8.64 -4.74
N VAL A 101 8.26 -7.62 -3.93
CA VAL A 101 7.87 -7.57 -2.51
C VAL A 101 6.87 -6.44 -2.31
N ILE A 102 5.69 -6.79 -1.82
CA ILE A 102 4.58 -5.88 -1.60
C ILE A 102 4.47 -5.60 -0.11
N LEU A 103 4.62 -4.34 0.28
CA LEU A 103 4.56 -3.87 1.66
C LEU A 103 3.21 -3.23 1.95
N GLN A 104 2.60 -3.58 3.09
CA GLN A 104 1.34 -3.01 3.56
C GLN A 104 1.47 -2.59 5.02
N GLY A 105 1.15 -1.34 5.30
CA GLY A 105 1.16 -0.77 6.64
C GLY A 105 -0.13 -1.01 7.43
N GLY A 106 -0.14 -0.66 8.69
CA GLY A 106 -1.30 -0.73 9.57
C GLY A 106 -2.20 0.50 9.48
N SER A 107 -3.46 0.35 9.88
CA SER A 107 -4.47 1.43 9.83
C SER A 107 -4.12 2.65 10.69
N GLY A 108 -3.31 2.47 11.75
CA GLY A 108 -2.92 3.57 12.64
C GLY A 108 -1.77 4.42 12.13
N GLU A 109 -1.06 4.00 11.09
CA GLU A 109 0.18 4.67 10.64
C GLU A 109 -0.09 6.00 9.93
N ALA A 110 -1.32 6.25 9.45
CA ALA A 110 -1.71 7.51 8.85
C ALA A 110 -2.25 8.56 9.87
N ASN A 111 -2.57 8.15 11.12
CA ASN A 111 -3.33 8.97 12.06
C ASN A 111 -2.62 10.25 12.52
N THR A 112 -1.31 10.24 12.62
CA THR A 112 -0.54 11.41 13.08
C THR A 112 0.66 11.69 12.18
N PRO A 113 1.14 12.94 12.13
CA PRO A 113 2.36 13.26 11.39
C PRO A 113 3.59 12.45 11.82
N ASN A 114 3.68 12.11 13.12
CA ASN A 114 4.78 11.31 13.64
C ASN A 114 4.70 9.86 13.14
N GLU A 115 3.52 9.24 13.15
CA GLU A 115 3.32 7.89 12.63
C GLU A 115 3.63 7.82 11.13
N ARG A 116 3.17 8.80 10.34
CA ARG A 116 3.49 8.91 8.92
C ARG A 116 5.01 9.01 8.66
N LYS A 117 5.73 9.75 9.51
CA LYS A 117 7.20 9.86 9.43
C LYS A 117 7.90 8.53 9.75
N ILE A 118 7.42 7.80 10.76
CA ILE A 118 7.94 6.47 11.11
C ILE A 118 7.70 5.50 9.96
N PHE A 119 6.49 5.48 9.38
CA PHE A 119 6.15 4.68 8.20
C PHE A 119 7.11 4.98 7.03
N ALA A 120 7.28 6.24 6.65
CA ALA A 120 8.15 6.64 5.54
C ALA A 120 9.60 6.19 5.76
N SER A 121 10.13 6.34 6.97
CA SER A 121 11.47 5.89 7.34
C SER A 121 11.62 4.37 7.21
N LYS A 122 10.59 3.62 7.64
CA LYS A 122 10.59 2.16 7.55
C LYS A 122 10.49 1.68 6.10
N VAL A 123 9.61 2.30 5.29
CA VAL A 123 9.51 2.03 3.85
C VAL A 123 10.87 2.22 3.19
N LYS A 124 11.53 3.34 3.43
CA LYS A 124 12.86 3.62 2.86
C LYS A 124 13.87 2.52 3.20
N SER A 125 13.92 2.11 4.45
CA SER A 125 14.83 1.04 4.91
C SER A 125 14.51 -0.30 4.26
N MET A 126 13.21 -0.66 4.19
CA MET A 126 12.78 -1.92 3.58
C MET A 126 13.02 -1.95 2.08
N VAL A 127 12.70 -0.87 1.36
CA VAL A 127 12.93 -0.76 -0.09
C VAL A 127 14.41 -0.97 -0.44
N LYS A 128 15.32 -0.39 0.37
CA LYS A 128 16.74 -0.64 0.17
C LYS A 128 17.06 -2.13 0.25
N LYS A 129 16.63 -2.82 1.31
CA LYS A 129 16.88 -4.25 1.51
C LYS A 129 16.26 -5.13 0.42
N ILE A 130 15.06 -4.78 -0.03
CA ILE A 130 14.38 -5.47 -1.13
C ILE A 130 15.20 -5.35 -2.41
N ARG A 131 15.65 -4.15 -2.75
CA ARG A 131 16.52 -3.94 -3.92
C ARG A 131 17.86 -4.64 -3.80
N ASP A 132 18.47 -4.64 -2.62
CA ASP A 132 19.71 -5.36 -2.35
C ASP A 132 19.54 -6.89 -2.55
N SER A 133 18.32 -7.43 -2.39
CA SER A 133 17.98 -8.83 -2.69
C SER A 133 17.67 -9.11 -4.16
N GLY A 134 17.63 -8.08 -5.01
CA GLY A 134 17.33 -8.20 -6.45
C GLY A 134 15.84 -8.10 -6.80
N ALA A 135 14.96 -7.83 -5.83
CA ALA A 135 13.52 -7.69 -6.05
C ALA A 135 13.09 -6.23 -6.26
N GLU A 136 11.96 -6.05 -6.96
CA GLU A 136 11.23 -4.79 -6.94
C GLU A 136 10.41 -4.67 -5.66
N ALA A 137 10.17 -3.43 -5.22
CA ALA A 137 9.28 -3.12 -4.11
C ALA A 137 8.02 -2.40 -4.61
N ALA A 138 6.89 -2.67 -3.96
CA ALA A 138 5.67 -1.91 -4.13
C ALA A 138 4.95 -1.69 -2.79
N LEU A 139 4.11 -0.67 -2.71
CA LEU A 139 3.22 -0.43 -1.58
C LEU A 139 1.79 -0.83 -1.96
N TYR A 140 1.09 -1.54 -1.07
CA TYR A 140 -0.34 -1.77 -1.14
C TYR A 140 -1.04 -0.82 -0.17
N MET A 141 -1.77 0.15 -0.71
CA MET A 141 -2.49 1.16 0.07
C MET A 141 -3.72 0.55 0.73
N ILE A 142 -3.80 0.70 2.05
CA ILE A 142 -4.96 0.25 2.84
C ILE A 142 -6.17 1.16 2.63
N HIS A 143 -7.35 0.68 2.98
CA HIS A 143 -8.58 1.47 3.00
C HIS A 143 -8.79 2.20 4.33
N ALA A 144 -9.59 3.28 4.31
CA ALA A 144 -10.06 3.94 5.51
C ALA A 144 -11.14 3.11 6.22
N TYR A 145 -11.42 3.44 7.48
CA TYR A 145 -12.60 2.92 8.16
C TYR A 145 -13.87 3.54 7.59
N VAL A 146 -14.92 2.73 7.50
CA VAL A 146 -16.26 3.14 7.06
C VAL A 146 -17.29 2.85 8.15
N GLU A 147 -18.45 3.50 8.09
CA GLU A 147 -19.55 3.25 9.02
C GLU A 147 -19.92 1.74 9.06
N PRO A 148 -20.25 1.20 10.22
CA PRO A 148 -20.45 1.84 11.53
C PRO A 148 -19.21 1.85 12.45
N HIS A 149 -18.00 1.81 11.93
CA HIS A 149 -16.80 1.81 12.75
C HIS A 149 -16.62 3.13 13.51
N GLU A 150 -16.40 3.07 14.84
CA GLU A 150 -16.31 4.24 15.74
C GLU A 150 -15.22 5.27 15.36
N LYS A 151 -14.19 4.84 14.62
CA LYS A 151 -13.08 5.70 14.16
C LYS A 151 -13.25 6.17 12.73
N THR A 152 -14.44 6.02 12.15
CA THR A 152 -14.73 6.55 10.81
C THR A 152 -14.48 8.05 10.77
N ASN A 153 -13.65 8.46 9.80
CA ASN A 153 -13.27 9.86 9.62
C ASN A 153 -13.01 10.11 8.13
N PRO A 154 -13.72 11.04 7.49
CA PRO A 154 -13.52 11.38 6.08
C PRO A 154 -12.09 11.83 5.73
N GLN A 155 -11.35 12.40 6.70
CA GLN A 155 -9.96 12.80 6.50
C GLN A 155 -9.02 11.60 6.40
N MET A 156 -9.40 10.43 6.93
CA MET A 156 -8.53 9.25 7.02
C MET A 156 -8.05 8.77 5.65
N ILE A 157 -8.93 8.72 4.64
CA ILE A 157 -8.52 8.27 3.29
C ILE A 157 -7.54 9.25 2.64
N ILE A 158 -7.71 10.54 2.87
CA ILE A 158 -6.80 11.58 2.36
C ILE A 158 -5.42 11.44 3.01
N ASP A 159 -5.37 11.24 4.32
CA ASP A 159 -4.13 11.04 5.07
C ASP A 159 -3.40 9.74 4.67
N ILE A 160 -4.16 8.68 4.40
CA ILE A 160 -3.62 7.40 3.90
C ILE A 160 -3.02 7.60 2.51
N GLU A 161 -3.76 8.23 1.59
CA GLU A 161 -3.30 8.49 0.23
C GLU A 161 -2.01 9.30 0.23
N ASP A 162 -1.98 10.44 0.95
CA ASP A 162 -0.80 11.30 1.06
C ASP A 162 0.41 10.51 1.61
N MET A 163 0.22 9.75 2.68
CA MET A 163 1.28 8.95 3.30
C MET A 163 1.87 7.92 2.32
N TYR A 164 1.01 7.16 1.64
CA TYR A 164 1.46 6.11 0.74
C TYR A 164 2.09 6.66 -0.54
N VAL A 165 1.46 7.65 -1.18
CA VAL A 165 1.97 8.26 -2.41
C VAL A 165 3.29 8.98 -2.15
N LYS A 166 3.40 9.71 -1.05
CA LYS A 166 4.66 10.36 -0.68
C LYS A 166 5.78 9.35 -0.46
N ALA A 167 5.54 8.31 0.33
CA ALA A 167 6.53 7.27 0.57
C ALA A 167 6.92 6.53 -0.72
N ALA A 168 5.97 6.27 -1.61
CA ALA A 168 6.22 5.65 -2.91
C ALA A 168 7.08 6.55 -3.81
N ASN A 169 6.75 7.83 -3.92
CA ASN A 169 7.48 8.79 -4.74
C ASN A 169 8.92 9.00 -4.25
N GLU A 170 9.12 9.16 -2.94
CA GLU A 170 10.44 9.31 -2.32
C GLU A 170 11.35 8.10 -2.59
N ASN A 171 10.77 6.91 -2.71
CA ASN A 171 11.50 5.67 -2.95
C ASN A 171 11.45 5.20 -4.40
N LYS A 172 10.75 5.90 -5.30
CA LYS A 172 10.57 5.54 -6.71
C LYS A 172 10.06 4.10 -6.87
N ILE A 173 8.96 3.80 -6.19
CA ILE A 173 8.28 2.50 -6.23
C ILE A 173 6.80 2.66 -6.59
N LEU A 174 6.19 1.59 -7.06
CA LEU A 174 4.76 1.56 -7.35
C LEU A 174 3.95 1.63 -6.06
N VAL A 175 2.86 2.40 -6.06
CA VAL A 175 1.77 2.29 -5.09
C VAL A 175 0.54 1.70 -5.77
N MET A 176 -0.01 0.64 -5.19
CA MET A 176 -1.26 0.02 -5.61
C MET A 176 -2.40 0.70 -4.83
N PRO A 177 -3.31 1.42 -5.47
CA PRO A 177 -4.28 2.30 -4.78
C PRO A 177 -5.51 1.52 -4.27
N GLY A 178 -5.30 0.41 -3.55
CA GLY A 178 -6.36 -0.43 -3.01
C GLY A 178 -7.37 0.36 -2.16
N GLY A 179 -6.87 1.24 -1.28
CA GLY A 179 -7.70 2.09 -0.44
C GLY A 179 -8.64 3.01 -1.23
N ILE A 180 -8.13 3.63 -2.29
CA ILE A 180 -8.96 4.47 -3.18
C ILE A 180 -9.98 3.63 -3.95
N GLY A 181 -9.62 2.40 -4.34
CA GLY A 181 -10.55 1.45 -4.94
C GLY A 181 -11.72 1.12 -4.02
N PHE A 182 -11.46 0.85 -2.74
CA PHE A 182 -12.49 0.63 -1.73
C PHE A 182 -13.36 1.86 -1.49
N GLU A 183 -12.76 3.04 -1.38
CA GLU A 183 -13.50 4.31 -1.21
C GLU A 183 -14.47 4.54 -2.38
N ASN A 184 -14.00 4.38 -3.61
CA ASN A 184 -14.83 4.50 -4.81
C ASN A 184 -15.97 3.47 -4.84
N ALA A 185 -15.73 2.25 -4.40
CA ALA A 185 -16.76 1.22 -4.31
C ALA A 185 -17.80 1.56 -3.22
N TYR A 186 -17.34 1.99 -2.06
CA TYR A 186 -18.19 2.41 -0.94
C TYR A 186 -19.09 3.60 -1.31
N MET A 187 -18.53 4.62 -1.94
CA MET A 187 -19.31 5.80 -2.38
C MET A 187 -20.36 5.47 -3.43
N LYS A 188 -20.12 4.48 -4.29
CA LYS A 188 -21.09 4.04 -5.30
C LYS A 188 -22.18 3.13 -4.76
N LYS A 189 -21.88 2.36 -3.73
CA LYS A 189 -22.79 1.38 -3.10
C LYS A 189 -22.63 1.40 -1.59
N PRO A 190 -23.12 2.46 -0.91
CA PRO A 190 -22.94 2.63 0.54
C PRO A 190 -23.60 1.53 1.40
N ASN A 191 -24.51 0.74 0.81
CA ASN A 191 -25.22 -0.36 1.47
C ASN A 191 -24.57 -1.73 1.18
N PHE A 192 -23.28 -1.78 0.97
CA PHE A 192 -22.52 -3.03 0.95
C PHE A 192 -22.49 -3.59 2.38
N ASN A 193 -23.42 -4.49 2.68
CA ASN A 193 -23.45 -5.30 3.89
C ASN A 193 -23.08 -6.74 3.56
#